data_65541b9269cbad9318cdc446870c97fd
#
_entry.id   65541b9269cbad9318cdc446870c97fd
#
_cell.length_a   1.000
_cell.length_b   1.000
_cell.length_c   1.000
_cell.angle_alpha   90.00
_cell.angle_beta   90.00
_cell.angle_gamma   90.00
#
_symmetry.space_group_name_H-M   'P 1'
#
loop_
_entity.id
_entity.type
_entity.pdbx_description
1 polymer ?
#
loop_
_entity_poly.entity_id
_entity_poly.type
_entity_poly.pdbx_seq_one_letter_code
_entity_poly.pdbx_strand_id
1 'polypeptide(L)'
;HRSRGLGDVYKRQIYGDACSIVGSIGAISGGFGFVEAIDKLGIERRVYTAGTAKSQLDPFRKEKPEDVERLTQILGEIHDAFIGVVKERRGARIQAPDSEVFSGAFWSAPRAMELGLIDGITDLRTKMQELHGDKVRLRVVPLSRGGLLNMLRRSNMEGTGLIGSGPGLADEFFSAAEARALWSRYGL
;
A
#
# COMPACT_ATOMS: atom_id res chain seq x y z
N HIS A 1 9.69 7.05 18.51
CA HIS A 1 11.07 6.51 18.32
C HIS A 1 11.27 5.07 18.78
N ARG A 2 10.25 4.41 19.35
CA ARG A 2 10.40 3.04 19.91
C ARG A 2 10.05 1.90 18.96
N SER A 3 9.37 2.17 17.85
CA SER A 3 8.89 1.09 16.97
C SER A 3 9.87 0.68 15.86
N ARG A 4 10.84 1.50 15.53
CA ARG A 4 11.79 1.18 14.44
C ARG A 4 12.83 0.12 14.83
N GLY A 5 13.33 0.16 16.07
CA GLY A 5 14.37 -0.78 16.51
C GLY A 5 13.88 -2.22 16.71
N LEU A 6 12.66 -2.42 17.20
CA LEU A 6 12.10 -3.76 17.40
C LEU A 6 11.62 -4.40 16.08
N GLY A 7 11.07 -3.61 15.15
CA GLY A 7 10.66 -4.12 13.85
C GLY A 7 11.83 -4.64 13.00
N ASP A 8 13.00 -4.06 13.14
CA ASP A 8 14.18 -4.46 12.36
C ASP A 8 14.84 -5.74 12.86
N VAL A 9 14.73 -6.04 14.15
CA VAL A 9 15.27 -7.29 14.73
C VAL A 9 14.46 -8.50 14.28
N TYR A 10 13.15 -8.34 14.06
CA TYR A 10 12.26 -9.43 13.65
C TYR A 10 12.14 -9.63 12.12
N LYS A 11 12.59 -8.66 11.31
CA LYS A 11 12.54 -8.76 9.84
C LYS A 11 13.70 -9.52 9.20
N ARG A 12 14.36 -10.39 9.95
CA ARG A 12 15.42 -11.24 9.39
C ARG A 12 14.91 -12.33 8.46
N GLN A 13 13.63 -12.66 8.57
CA GLN A 13 12.99 -13.70 7.78
C GLN A 13 11.70 -13.18 7.17
N ILE A 14 11.47 -13.55 5.92
CA ILE A 14 10.27 -13.21 5.14
C ILE A 14 9.65 -14.52 4.70
N TYR A 15 8.39 -14.73 5.05
CA TYR A 15 7.61 -15.88 4.62
C TYR A 15 6.45 -15.44 3.76
N GLY A 16 6.15 -16.20 2.72
CA GLY A 16 4.99 -16.02 1.87
C GLY A 16 4.06 -17.22 1.96
N ASP A 17 2.77 -17.02 1.76
CA ASP A 17 1.83 -18.09 1.45
C ASP A 17 2.10 -18.65 0.05
N ALA A 18 1.67 -19.87 -0.24
CA ALA A 18 1.89 -20.52 -1.54
C ALA A 18 1.35 -19.70 -2.72
N CYS A 19 0.28 -18.92 -2.50
CA CYS A 19 -0.33 -18.05 -3.50
C CYS A 19 0.19 -16.60 -3.46
N SER A 20 1.16 -16.29 -2.62
CA SER A 20 1.72 -14.94 -2.53
C SER A 20 2.45 -14.54 -3.81
N ILE A 21 2.33 -13.28 -4.17
CA ILE A 21 3.09 -12.63 -5.24
C ILE A 21 4.13 -11.74 -4.57
N VAL A 22 5.39 -11.89 -4.96
CA VAL A 22 6.55 -11.22 -4.37
C VAL A 22 7.42 -10.61 -5.46
N GLY A 23 7.99 -9.45 -5.22
CA GLY A 23 8.82 -8.72 -6.18
C GLY A 23 8.31 -7.31 -6.38
N SER A 24 8.12 -6.91 -7.64
CA SER A 24 7.72 -5.54 -8.01
C SER A 24 8.66 -4.48 -7.41
N ILE A 25 9.97 -4.81 -7.38
CA ILE A 25 11.00 -3.90 -6.89
C ILE A 25 11.32 -2.91 -8.01
N GLY A 26 10.53 -1.86 -8.04
CA GLY A 26 10.57 -0.81 -9.04
C GLY A 26 9.71 0.36 -8.62
N ALA A 27 9.75 1.44 -9.40
CA ALA A 27 8.91 2.61 -9.25
C ALA A 27 8.20 2.91 -10.56
N ILE A 28 6.94 3.26 -10.49
CA ILE A 28 6.14 3.61 -11.65
C ILE A 28 5.30 4.85 -11.36
N SER A 29 5.16 5.71 -12.35
CA SER A 29 4.13 6.74 -12.40
C SER A 29 3.38 6.57 -13.71
N GLY A 30 2.07 6.52 -13.68
CA GLY A 30 1.22 6.38 -14.84
C GLY A 30 0.08 7.39 -14.80
N GLY A 31 -0.40 7.78 -15.98
CA GLY A 31 -1.50 8.74 -16.11
C GLY A 31 -2.12 8.69 -17.51
N PHE A 32 -3.11 9.53 -17.73
CA PHE A 32 -3.75 9.72 -19.02
C PHE A 32 -3.63 11.18 -19.44
N GLY A 33 -3.42 11.43 -20.74
CA GLY A 33 -3.50 12.76 -21.34
C GLY A 33 -4.87 13.01 -21.95
N PHE A 34 -5.52 14.10 -21.57
CA PHE A 34 -6.87 14.47 -22.05
C PHE A 34 -6.88 15.74 -22.89
N VAL A 35 -5.73 16.21 -23.36
CA VAL A 35 -5.61 17.49 -24.10
C VAL A 35 -6.53 17.51 -25.30
N GLU A 36 -6.45 16.51 -26.18
CA GLU A 36 -7.28 16.44 -27.37
C GLU A 36 -8.76 16.20 -27.06
N ALA A 37 -9.05 15.52 -25.96
CA ALA A 37 -10.43 15.23 -25.55
C ALA A 37 -11.16 16.51 -25.13
N ILE A 38 -10.54 17.34 -24.28
CA ILE A 38 -11.16 18.60 -23.85
C ILE A 38 -11.25 19.59 -24.99
N ASP A 39 -10.27 19.60 -25.90
CA ASP A 39 -10.27 20.44 -27.08
C ASP A 39 -11.45 20.11 -28.04
N LYS A 40 -11.65 18.82 -28.33
CA LYS A 40 -12.80 18.34 -29.12
C LYS A 40 -14.16 18.62 -28.48
N LEU A 41 -14.22 18.72 -27.16
CA LEU A 41 -15.44 19.05 -26.43
C LEU A 41 -15.64 20.55 -26.20
N GLY A 42 -14.71 21.38 -26.69
CA GLY A 42 -14.77 22.84 -26.51
C GLY A 42 -14.61 23.27 -25.05
N ILE A 43 -13.95 22.47 -24.22
CA ILE A 43 -13.74 22.77 -22.81
C ILE A 43 -12.44 23.54 -22.63
N GLU A 44 -12.53 24.75 -22.08
CA GLU A 44 -11.39 25.56 -21.70
C GLU A 44 -10.86 25.24 -20.33
N ARG A 45 -9.59 24.81 -20.25
CA ARG A 45 -8.91 24.57 -18.97
C ARG A 45 -8.27 25.86 -18.44
N ARG A 46 -8.71 26.32 -17.28
CA ARG A 46 -8.17 27.52 -16.61
C ARG A 46 -7.42 27.10 -15.36
N VAL A 47 -6.12 27.40 -15.29
CA VAL A 47 -5.25 27.06 -14.15
C VAL A 47 -4.49 28.30 -13.71
N TYR A 48 -4.66 28.67 -12.46
CA TYR A 48 -3.96 29.77 -11.82
C TYR A 48 -3.01 29.22 -10.76
N THR A 49 -1.71 29.50 -10.89
CA THR A 49 -0.70 28.97 -9.96
C THR A 49 0.22 30.08 -9.48
N ALA A 50 0.64 30.00 -8.24
CA ALA A 50 1.78 30.72 -7.72
C ALA A 50 2.96 29.75 -7.60
N GLY A 51 4.05 30.07 -8.30
CA GLY A 51 5.21 29.19 -8.47
C GLY A 51 5.25 28.53 -9.86
N THR A 52 6.41 28.59 -10.51
CA THR A 52 6.62 28.19 -11.91
C THR A 52 6.45 26.69 -12.15
N ALA A 53 6.62 25.87 -11.12
CA ALA A 53 6.60 24.40 -11.21
C ALA A 53 5.39 23.76 -10.50
N LYS A 54 4.28 24.50 -10.30
CA LYS A 54 3.14 23.98 -9.53
C LYS A 54 2.15 23.14 -10.33
N SER A 55 2.17 23.19 -11.66
CA SER A 55 1.26 22.44 -12.52
C SER A 55 2.05 21.51 -13.44
N GLN A 56 2.93 20.70 -12.82
CA GLN A 56 3.68 19.68 -13.54
C GLN A 56 2.76 18.51 -13.88
N LEU A 57 2.95 17.91 -15.07
CA LEU A 57 2.26 16.69 -15.52
C LEU A 57 0.73 16.80 -15.43
N ASP A 58 0.18 17.99 -15.65
CA ASP A 58 -1.26 18.23 -15.72
C ASP A 58 -1.84 17.41 -16.90
N PRO A 59 -2.76 16.47 -16.69
CA PRO A 59 -3.29 15.58 -17.74
C PRO A 59 -4.07 16.32 -18.84
N PHE A 60 -4.43 17.57 -18.60
CA PHE A 60 -5.13 18.42 -19.56
C PHE A 60 -4.21 19.41 -20.30
N ARG A 61 -2.92 19.21 -20.19
CA ARG A 61 -1.89 19.98 -20.91
C ARG A 61 -0.91 19.04 -21.59
N LYS A 62 -0.29 19.50 -22.68
CA LYS A 62 0.83 18.77 -23.27
C LYS A 62 1.96 18.67 -22.24
N GLU A 63 2.52 17.49 -22.13
CA GLU A 63 3.66 17.25 -21.24
C GLU A 63 4.86 18.08 -21.69
N LYS A 64 5.58 18.61 -20.72
CA LYS A 64 6.84 19.29 -20.95
C LYS A 64 7.98 18.32 -20.74
N PRO A 65 8.97 18.28 -21.65
CA PRO A 65 10.11 17.38 -21.51
C PRO A 65 10.84 17.51 -20.17
N GLU A 66 10.98 18.72 -19.66
CA GLU A 66 11.61 18.99 -18.37
C GLU A 66 10.84 18.42 -17.17
N ASP A 67 9.50 18.35 -17.26
CA ASP A 67 8.67 17.76 -16.21
C ASP A 67 8.78 16.23 -16.23
N VAL A 68 8.83 15.64 -17.43
CA VAL A 68 9.03 14.18 -17.62
C VAL A 68 10.42 13.77 -17.14
N GLU A 69 11.46 14.53 -17.49
CA GLU A 69 12.83 14.27 -17.04
C GLU A 69 12.93 14.29 -15.50
N ARG A 70 12.36 15.34 -14.88
CA ARG A 70 12.32 15.44 -13.41
C ARG A 70 11.58 14.28 -12.75
N LEU A 71 10.43 13.87 -13.30
CA LEU A 71 9.70 12.71 -12.79
C LEU A 71 10.53 11.44 -12.92
N THR A 72 11.14 11.23 -14.08
CA THR A 72 12.00 10.05 -14.33
C THR A 72 13.18 10.00 -13.37
N GLN A 73 13.80 11.15 -13.10
CA GLN A 73 14.86 11.25 -12.09
C GLN A 73 14.37 10.84 -10.70
N ILE A 74 13.22 11.38 -10.26
CA ILE A 74 12.62 11.04 -8.95
C ILE A 74 12.30 9.53 -8.87
N LEU A 75 11.73 8.95 -9.94
CA LEU A 75 11.46 7.52 -9.98
C LEU A 75 12.74 6.69 -9.87
N GLY A 76 13.83 7.13 -10.52
CA GLY A 76 15.15 6.51 -10.39
C GLY A 76 15.66 6.56 -8.95
N GLU A 77 15.63 7.73 -8.31
CA GLU A 77 16.06 7.90 -6.91
C GLU A 77 15.24 7.03 -5.94
N ILE A 78 13.93 6.92 -6.15
CA ILE A 78 13.05 6.04 -5.35
C ILE A 78 13.40 4.58 -5.58
N HIS A 79 13.65 4.18 -6.83
CA HIS A 79 14.03 2.82 -7.18
C HIS A 79 15.37 2.45 -6.56
N ASP A 80 16.38 3.31 -6.66
CA ASP A 80 17.70 3.11 -6.07
C ASP A 80 17.63 2.99 -4.54
N ALA A 81 16.82 3.82 -3.89
CA ALA A 81 16.58 3.72 -2.45
C ALA A 81 15.92 2.39 -2.08
N PHE A 82 14.96 1.91 -2.89
CA PHE A 82 14.31 0.62 -2.67
C PHE A 82 15.30 -0.53 -2.86
N ILE A 83 16.11 -0.52 -3.93
CA ILE A 83 17.18 -1.48 -4.17
C ILE A 83 18.15 -1.51 -2.96
N GLY A 84 18.56 -0.34 -2.48
CA GLY A 84 19.43 -0.20 -1.31
C GLY A 84 18.88 -0.90 -0.08
N VAL A 85 17.61 -0.70 0.24
CA VAL A 85 16.93 -1.37 1.37
C VAL A 85 16.89 -2.88 1.18
N VAL A 86 16.55 -3.36 -0.03
CA VAL A 86 16.51 -4.80 -0.30
C VAL A 86 17.89 -5.43 -0.21
N LYS A 87 18.92 -4.79 -0.78
CA LYS A 87 20.31 -5.26 -0.70
C LYS A 87 20.83 -5.28 0.73
N GLU A 88 20.55 -4.24 1.53
CA GLU A 88 20.92 -4.21 2.94
C GLU A 88 20.31 -5.39 3.72
N ARG A 89 19.07 -5.73 3.44
CA ARG A 89 18.33 -6.74 4.20
C ARG A 89 18.49 -8.15 3.69
N ARG A 90 18.74 -8.32 2.39
CA ARG A 90 18.71 -9.60 1.71
C ARG A 90 19.91 -9.89 0.80
N GLY A 91 20.83 -8.94 0.62
CA GLY A 91 21.88 -9.03 -0.40
C GLY A 91 22.63 -10.37 -0.42
N ALA A 92 23.02 -10.90 0.73
CA ALA A 92 23.68 -12.20 0.84
C ALA A 92 22.79 -13.42 0.51
N ARG A 93 21.46 -13.23 0.41
CA ARG A 93 20.48 -14.29 0.13
C ARG A 93 19.96 -14.27 -1.29
N ILE A 94 20.14 -13.16 -2.01
CA ILE A 94 19.72 -13.03 -3.41
C ILE A 94 20.59 -13.95 -4.26
N GLN A 95 19.92 -14.80 -5.06
CA GLN A 95 20.54 -15.85 -5.87
C GLN A 95 20.43 -15.59 -7.37
N ALA A 96 19.96 -14.41 -7.76
CA ALA A 96 19.81 -14.02 -9.16
C ALA A 96 20.49 -12.68 -9.43
N PRO A 97 20.77 -12.36 -10.70
CA PRO A 97 21.35 -11.08 -11.09
C PRO A 97 20.47 -9.91 -10.71
N ASP A 98 21.08 -8.77 -10.37
CA ASP A 98 20.39 -7.51 -10.07
C ASP A 98 19.41 -7.10 -11.18
N SER A 99 19.79 -7.32 -12.44
CA SER A 99 18.96 -7.01 -13.60
C SER A 99 17.65 -7.81 -13.67
N GLU A 100 17.59 -8.98 -13.05
CA GLU A 100 16.35 -9.76 -12.91
C GLU A 100 15.57 -9.27 -11.69
N VAL A 101 16.19 -9.28 -10.52
CA VAL A 101 15.52 -9.03 -9.22
C VAL A 101 14.98 -7.60 -9.10
N PHE A 102 15.68 -6.62 -9.64
CA PHE A 102 15.34 -5.19 -9.56
C PHE A 102 14.74 -4.62 -10.84
N SER A 103 14.21 -5.48 -11.70
CA SER A 103 13.56 -5.06 -12.95
C SER A 103 12.14 -4.52 -12.77
N GLY A 104 11.56 -4.60 -11.57
CA GLY A 104 10.14 -4.34 -11.34
C GLY A 104 9.25 -5.56 -11.62
N ALA A 105 9.80 -6.70 -12.01
CA ALA A 105 9.05 -7.93 -12.18
C ALA A 105 8.56 -8.50 -10.85
N PHE A 106 7.57 -9.38 -10.92
CA PHE A 106 7.03 -10.09 -9.76
C PHE A 106 6.94 -11.59 -10.05
N TRP A 107 6.98 -12.37 -8.97
CA TRP A 107 7.03 -13.82 -9.03
C TRP A 107 6.07 -14.45 -8.04
N SER A 108 5.69 -15.72 -8.29
CA SER A 108 5.04 -16.54 -7.28
C SER A 108 5.98 -16.83 -6.10
N ALA A 109 5.44 -17.17 -4.94
CA ALA A 109 6.23 -17.46 -3.74
C ALA A 109 7.31 -18.54 -3.98
N PRO A 110 7.07 -19.67 -4.69
CA PRO A 110 8.12 -20.63 -4.99
C PRO A 110 9.29 -20.01 -5.75
N ARG A 111 9.02 -19.25 -6.81
CA ARG A 111 10.07 -18.60 -7.58
C ARG A 111 10.80 -17.51 -6.78
N ALA A 112 10.06 -16.73 -6.00
CA ALA A 112 10.66 -15.72 -5.13
C ALA A 112 11.58 -16.33 -4.06
N MET A 113 11.30 -17.54 -3.60
CA MET A 113 12.16 -18.29 -2.69
C MET A 113 13.46 -18.73 -3.39
N GLU A 114 13.39 -19.25 -4.62
CA GLU A 114 14.55 -19.58 -5.43
C GLU A 114 15.45 -18.35 -5.70
N LEU A 115 14.84 -17.19 -5.93
CA LEU A 115 15.56 -15.93 -6.12
C LEU A 115 16.15 -15.37 -4.82
N GLY A 116 15.83 -15.95 -3.67
CA GLY A 116 16.29 -15.49 -2.36
C GLY A 116 15.53 -14.29 -1.81
N LEU A 117 14.38 -13.95 -2.38
CA LEU A 117 13.55 -12.83 -1.92
C LEU A 117 12.75 -13.14 -0.67
N ILE A 118 12.41 -14.41 -0.44
CA ILE A 118 11.76 -14.90 0.78
C ILE A 118 12.53 -16.10 1.34
N ASP A 119 12.28 -16.42 2.60
CA ASP A 119 13.01 -17.48 3.33
C ASP A 119 12.23 -18.80 3.40
N GLY A 120 10.95 -18.78 3.05
CA GLY A 120 10.12 -19.97 3.06
C GLY A 120 8.67 -19.70 2.70
N ILE A 121 7.94 -20.79 2.48
CA ILE A 121 6.53 -20.79 2.12
C ILE A 121 5.76 -21.41 3.28
N THR A 122 4.95 -20.59 3.94
CA THR A 122 4.11 -21.00 5.06
C THR A 122 3.07 -19.92 5.37
N ASP A 123 2.00 -20.28 6.05
CA ASP A 123 1.03 -19.33 6.58
C ASP A 123 1.41 -18.81 7.98
N LEU A 124 0.80 -17.69 8.36
CA LEU A 124 1.09 -17.06 9.65
C LEU A 124 0.83 -17.98 10.85
N ARG A 125 -0.28 -18.74 10.82
CA ARG A 125 -0.65 -19.62 11.96
C ARG A 125 0.37 -20.74 12.12
N THR A 126 0.66 -21.46 11.05
CA THR A 126 1.65 -22.52 11.02
C THR A 126 3.00 -22.03 11.51
N LYS A 127 3.46 -20.87 10.97
CA LYS A 127 4.73 -20.31 11.40
C LYS A 127 4.77 -19.90 12.86
N MET A 128 3.69 -19.35 13.39
CA MET A 128 3.61 -19.00 14.82
C MET A 128 3.57 -20.24 15.72
N GLN A 129 2.93 -21.31 15.27
CA GLN A 129 2.93 -22.60 16.00
C GLN A 129 4.33 -23.23 16.02
N GLU A 130 5.06 -23.20 14.90
CA GLU A 130 6.45 -23.65 14.86
C GLU A 130 7.36 -22.88 15.84
N LEU A 131 7.17 -21.56 15.94
CA LEU A 131 8.02 -20.70 16.77
C LEU A 131 7.65 -20.70 18.24
N HIS A 132 6.38 -20.86 18.57
CA HIS A 132 5.84 -20.65 19.93
C HIS A 132 5.06 -21.86 20.47
N GLY A 133 4.95 -22.94 19.70
CA GLY A 133 4.23 -24.15 20.05
C GLY A 133 2.74 -24.11 19.71
N ASP A 134 2.11 -25.28 19.73
CA ASP A 134 0.72 -25.50 19.26
C ASP A 134 -0.34 -24.67 20.00
N LYS A 135 -0.04 -24.26 21.24
CA LYS A 135 -0.96 -23.48 22.07
C LYS A 135 -0.95 -21.98 21.79
N VAL A 136 -0.17 -21.53 20.80
CA VAL A 136 -0.10 -20.11 20.43
C VAL A 136 -1.47 -19.58 20.02
N ARG A 137 -1.85 -18.43 20.57
CA ARG A 137 -3.09 -17.73 20.22
C ARG A 137 -2.78 -16.42 19.50
N LEU A 138 -3.20 -16.34 18.26
CA LEU A 138 -3.13 -15.11 17.48
C LEU A 138 -4.30 -14.20 17.87
N ARG A 139 -4.01 -13.06 18.46
CA ARG A 139 -5.02 -12.07 18.86
C ARG A 139 -5.09 -10.97 17.81
N VAL A 140 -6.27 -10.80 17.20
CA VAL A 140 -6.53 -9.67 16.33
C VAL A 140 -6.68 -8.41 17.18
N VAL A 141 -5.83 -7.44 16.95
CA VAL A 141 -5.93 -6.11 17.57
C VAL A 141 -6.56 -5.16 16.55
N PRO A 142 -7.81 -4.75 16.74
CA PRO A 142 -8.45 -3.81 15.80
C PRO A 142 -7.74 -2.47 15.88
N LEU A 143 -7.29 -1.97 14.73
CA LEU A 143 -6.68 -0.64 14.58
C LEU A 143 -7.71 0.49 14.55
N SER A 144 -8.96 0.23 14.98
CA SER A 144 -9.97 1.29 15.04
C SER A 144 -9.51 2.36 16.03
N ARG A 145 -9.29 3.56 15.56
CA ARG A 145 -9.22 4.75 16.40
C ARG A 145 -10.57 4.88 17.08
N GLY A 146 -10.63 4.49 18.36
CA GLY A 146 -11.82 4.65 19.17
C GLY A 146 -12.18 6.12 19.27
N GLY A 147 -13.09 6.59 18.42
CA GLY A 147 -13.75 7.87 18.63
C GLY A 147 -14.66 7.76 19.85
N LEU A 148 -14.93 8.88 20.52
CA LEU A 148 -15.82 9.02 21.68
C LEU A 148 -17.18 8.32 21.46
N LEU A 149 -17.68 8.28 20.24
CA LEU A 149 -18.87 7.56 19.79
C LEU A 149 -18.79 6.03 19.96
N ASN A 150 -17.60 5.42 19.77
CA ASN A 150 -17.43 3.99 19.99
C ASN A 150 -17.36 3.63 21.48
N MET A 151 -16.95 4.57 22.34
CA MET A 151 -16.95 4.41 23.78
C MET A 151 -18.38 4.46 24.35
N LEU A 152 -19.21 5.37 23.83
CA LEU A 152 -20.64 5.49 24.18
C LEU A 152 -21.45 4.28 23.69
N ARG A 153 -21.10 3.70 22.55
CA ARG A 153 -21.75 2.49 22.02
C ARG A 153 -21.41 1.23 22.83
N ARG A 154 -20.23 1.15 23.43
CA ARG A 154 -19.84 0.04 24.32
C ARG A 154 -20.54 0.09 25.69
N SER A 155 -20.80 1.29 26.21
CA SER A 155 -21.49 1.44 27.50
C SER A 155 -22.98 1.09 27.45
N ASN A 156 -23.60 1.13 26.26
CA ASN A 156 -25.02 0.76 26.08
C ASN A 156 -25.26 -0.73 25.80
N MET A 157 -24.20 -1.56 25.64
CA MET A 157 -24.36 -2.98 25.34
C MET A 157 -24.28 -3.92 26.56
N GLU A 158 -24.05 -3.39 27.76
CA GLU A 158 -24.07 -4.21 28.98
C GLU A 158 -25.45 -4.30 29.67
N GLY A 159 -26.47 -3.72 29.11
CA GLY A 159 -27.82 -3.76 29.68
C GLY A 159 -28.90 -3.90 28.62
N THR A 160 -29.12 -5.06 28.11
CA THR A 160 -30.39 -5.69 27.67
C THR A 160 -30.11 -6.76 26.61
N GLY A 161 -30.20 -8.00 27.00
CA GLY A 161 -30.33 -9.12 26.08
C GLY A 161 -31.68 -9.09 25.36
N LEU A 162 -31.66 -9.59 24.14
CA LEU A 162 -32.77 -9.76 23.18
C LEU A 162 -32.89 -8.63 22.14
N ILE A 163 -32.35 -8.93 21.00
CA ILE A 163 -32.88 -8.80 19.63
C ILE A 163 -31.69 -8.79 18.67
N GLY A 164 -31.76 -9.66 17.64
CA GLY A 164 -30.71 -9.98 16.68
C GLY A 164 -30.03 -8.78 16.03
N SER A 165 -28.72 -8.76 16.09
CA SER A 165 -27.87 -7.72 15.54
C SER A 165 -27.35 -8.10 14.15
N GLY A 166 -28.14 -7.75 13.13
CA GLY A 166 -27.57 -7.40 11.83
C GLY A 166 -26.99 -5.97 11.89
N PRO A 167 -26.08 -5.57 10.99
CA PRO A 167 -25.64 -4.18 10.90
C PRO A 167 -26.88 -3.32 10.66
N GLY A 168 -27.14 -2.38 11.58
CA GLY A 168 -28.32 -1.53 11.51
C GLY A 168 -28.25 -0.61 10.30
N LEU A 169 -29.41 -0.30 9.69
CA LEU A 169 -29.55 0.65 8.57
C LEU A 169 -28.77 1.96 8.79
N ALA A 170 -28.60 2.37 10.06
CA ALA A 170 -27.79 3.53 10.42
C ALA A 170 -26.29 3.30 10.13
N ASP A 171 -25.73 2.12 10.36
CA ASP A 171 -24.32 1.81 10.10
C ASP A 171 -24.03 1.74 8.59
N GLU A 172 -24.98 1.25 7.79
CA GLU A 172 -24.88 1.28 6.33
C GLU A 172 -24.98 2.70 5.78
N PHE A 173 -25.84 3.54 6.36
CA PHE A 173 -25.97 4.95 5.97
C PHE A 173 -24.70 5.74 6.29
N PHE A 174 -24.11 5.55 7.48
CA PHE A 174 -22.87 6.22 7.87
C PHE A 174 -21.68 5.74 7.07
N SER A 175 -21.55 4.45 6.79
CA SER A 175 -20.46 3.92 5.95
C SER A 175 -20.56 4.41 4.50
N ALA A 176 -21.77 4.50 3.95
CA ALA A 176 -22.02 5.06 2.62
C ALA A 176 -21.73 6.58 2.57
N ALA A 177 -22.05 7.32 3.62
CA ALA A 177 -21.75 8.74 3.73
C ALA A 177 -20.25 9.01 3.88
N GLU A 178 -19.52 8.21 4.67
CA GLU A 178 -18.05 8.28 4.78
C GLU A 178 -17.35 7.92 3.47
N ALA A 179 -17.81 6.87 2.79
CA ALA A 179 -17.31 6.52 1.47
C ALA A 179 -17.51 7.68 0.49
N ARG A 180 -18.71 8.28 0.46
CA ARG A 180 -19.02 9.41 -0.41
C ARG A 180 -18.21 10.67 -0.07
N ALA A 181 -17.97 10.94 1.22
CA ALA A 181 -17.11 12.04 1.66
C ALA A 181 -15.63 11.82 1.32
N LEU A 182 -15.15 10.58 1.34
CA LEU A 182 -13.82 10.22 0.86
C LEU A 182 -13.70 10.41 -0.65
N TRP A 183 -14.65 9.92 -1.42
CA TRP A 183 -14.65 10.07 -2.89
C TRP A 183 -14.78 11.51 -3.34
N SER A 184 -15.57 12.35 -2.64
CA SER A 184 -15.68 13.78 -2.94
C SER A 184 -14.38 14.57 -2.69
N ARG A 185 -13.49 14.09 -1.81
CA ARG A 185 -12.15 14.66 -1.61
C ARG A 185 -11.21 14.45 -2.79
N TYR A 186 -11.47 13.44 -3.59
CA TYR A 186 -10.67 13.09 -4.77
C TYR A 186 -11.33 13.53 -6.09
N GLY A 187 -12.46 14.24 -6.03
CA GLY A 187 -13.12 14.82 -7.20
C GLY A 187 -13.86 13.80 -8.09
N LEU A 188 -14.30 12.69 -7.49
CA LEU A 188 -15.15 11.68 -8.13
C LEU A 188 -16.55 11.67 -7.54
#